data_fa5d7c6e73844e0b87d947c10b4cf9be
#
_entry.id   fa5d7c6e73844e0b87d947c10b4cf9be
#
_cell.length_a   1.000
_cell.length_b   1.000
_cell.length_c   1.000
_cell.angle_alpha   90.00
_cell.angle_beta   90.00
_cell.angle_gamma   90.00
#
_symmetry.space_group_name_H-M   'P 1'
#
loop_
_entity.id
_entity.type
_entity.pdbx_description
1 polymer ?
#
loop_
_entity_poly.entity_id
_entity_poly.type
_entity_poly.pdbx_seq_one_letter_code
_entity_poly.pdbx_strand_id
1 'polypeptide(L)'
;MKNSGSCLIIGGGMAGLMAATVLKRHGLDVTVLDKGRGIGGRLATRRLTYSEEIEGVFDYGAQYFTVSDAVGTLRDREFQGWVDEWLAEGVITEWSQGFFQESGSFKSSNKPCYRGTKSNRSLAQYLAQSLTVHTNAQVTRLSWQDDHWQVQSQTGEFFQGDRLILTPPVPQSLTLLDHSDIAINPEIRQKLEQVTYYPCITMLALMEKPSQIPAPGGLWGSGHPLGWIACNYQKGISTKGYAVTLQAGPEFSQNYWDQDNAEIAQQLLKAADSWLSSKVLDYQIHRWRYSQVAVSYGEPCLVLTEPGPLILAGDGFLAPKIEGAVLSGLAAARSLLPLR
;
A
#
# COMPACT_ATOMS: atom_id res chain seq x y z
N MET A 1 24.27 8.50 24.55
CA MET A 1 24.86 9.00 23.30
C MET A 1 23.73 9.00 22.27
N LYS A 2 23.42 10.14 21.63
CA LYS A 2 22.48 10.17 20.52
C LYS A 2 23.04 9.30 19.41
N ASN A 3 22.26 8.34 18.91
CA ASN A 3 22.62 7.53 17.77
C ASN A 3 22.53 8.46 16.54
N SER A 4 23.64 9.13 16.24
CA SER A 4 23.72 10.22 15.23
C SER A 4 23.90 9.68 13.82
N GLY A 5 23.27 8.57 13.46
CA GLY A 5 23.36 8.02 12.12
C GLY A 5 22.17 8.42 11.26
N SER A 6 22.38 8.44 9.95
CA SER A 6 21.35 8.73 8.94
C SER A 6 20.83 7.46 8.27
N CYS A 7 19.57 7.50 7.80
CA CYS A 7 18.95 6.41 7.09
C CYS A 7 18.14 6.94 5.90
N LEU A 8 18.42 6.42 4.71
CA LEU A 8 17.59 6.62 3.53
C LEU A 8 16.58 5.49 3.41
N ILE A 9 15.34 5.83 3.09
CA ILE A 9 14.26 4.86 2.87
C ILE A 9 13.64 5.09 1.50
N ILE A 10 13.71 4.09 0.64
CA ILE A 10 13.08 4.14 -0.68
C ILE A 10 11.71 3.48 -0.59
N GLY A 11 10.66 4.28 -0.87
CA GLY A 11 9.26 3.91 -0.82
C GLY A 11 8.51 4.54 0.35
N GLY A 12 7.59 5.46 0.06
CA GLY A 12 6.68 6.12 1.02
C GLY A 12 5.37 5.35 1.24
N GLY A 13 5.39 4.02 1.13
CA GLY A 13 4.29 3.12 1.51
C GLY A 13 4.29 2.81 3.01
N MET A 14 3.35 1.96 3.47
CA MET A 14 3.22 1.65 4.91
C MET A 14 4.51 1.13 5.54
N ALA A 15 5.22 0.21 4.88
CA ALA A 15 6.46 -0.34 5.43
C ALA A 15 7.54 0.74 5.61
N GLY A 16 7.76 1.58 4.58
CA GLY A 16 8.76 2.65 4.65
C GLY A 16 8.40 3.72 5.68
N LEU A 17 7.14 4.15 5.73
CA LEU A 17 6.69 5.15 6.70
C LEU A 17 6.76 4.63 8.15
N MET A 18 6.44 3.36 8.38
CA MET A 18 6.57 2.73 9.71
C MET A 18 8.04 2.62 10.12
N ALA A 19 8.93 2.16 9.23
CA ALA A 19 10.36 2.12 9.50
C ALA A 19 10.89 3.52 9.82
N ALA A 20 10.53 4.52 9.00
CA ALA A 20 10.91 5.92 9.20
C ALA A 20 10.46 6.46 10.56
N THR A 21 9.20 6.22 10.92
CA THR A 21 8.61 6.68 12.19
C THR A 21 9.37 6.11 13.39
N VAL A 22 9.66 4.80 13.38
CA VAL A 22 10.39 4.16 14.48
C VAL A 22 11.83 4.66 14.55
N LEU A 23 12.56 4.72 13.45
CA LEU A 23 13.94 5.21 13.42
C LEU A 23 14.03 6.67 13.90
N LYS A 24 13.09 7.52 13.45
CA LYS A 24 13.00 8.92 13.91
C LYS A 24 12.74 9.04 15.41
N ARG A 25 11.80 8.24 15.95
CA ARG A 25 11.53 8.17 17.40
C ARG A 25 12.78 7.74 18.20
N HIS A 26 13.72 7.00 17.58
CA HIS A 26 15.00 6.62 18.19
C HIS A 26 16.15 7.60 17.89
N GLY A 27 15.86 8.74 17.26
CA GLY A 27 16.80 9.84 17.10
C GLY A 27 17.72 9.74 15.87
N LEU A 28 17.42 8.86 14.90
CA LEU A 28 18.12 8.85 13.64
C LEU A 28 17.62 10.00 12.73
N ASP A 29 18.48 10.50 11.87
CA ASP A 29 18.09 11.36 10.76
C ASP A 29 17.56 10.49 9.61
N VAL A 30 16.30 10.67 9.24
CA VAL A 30 15.61 9.80 8.29
C VAL A 30 15.04 10.60 7.13
N THR A 31 15.40 10.19 5.92
CA THR A 31 14.84 10.74 4.68
C THR A 31 14.14 9.65 3.88
N VAL A 32 12.87 9.89 3.53
CA VAL A 32 12.05 8.98 2.72
C VAL A 32 11.95 9.51 1.30
N LEU A 33 12.24 8.66 0.31
CA LEU A 33 12.15 8.97 -1.12
C LEU A 33 11.02 8.15 -1.75
N ASP A 34 10.02 8.82 -2.34
CA ASP A 34 8.91 8.15 -3.03
C ASP A 34 8.79 8.62 -4.48
N LYS A 35 8.62 7.67 -5.40
CA LYS A 35 8.45 7.97 -6.83
C LYS A 35 7.11 8.62 -7.18
N GLY A 36 6.10 8.44 -6.32
CA GLY A 36 4.75 8.93 -6.53
C GLY A 36 4.64 10.45 -6.29
N ARG A 37 3.61 11.06 -6.87
CA ARG A 37 3.23 12.46 -6.57
C ARG A 37 2.75 12.63 -5.12
N GLY A 38 2.56 11.55 -4.41
CA GLY A 38 2.11 11.54 -3.02
C GLY A 38 2.39 10.20 -2.37
N ILE A 39 2.55 10.24 -1.07
CA ILE A 39 2.83 9.10 -0.20
C ILE A 39 1.63 8.15 -0.04
N GLY A 40 1.92 6.96 0.51
CA GLY A 40 0.92 5.96 0.87
C GLY A 40 0.99 4.69 0.01
N GLY A 41 1.62 4.75 -1.17
CA GLY A 41 1.71 3.59 -2.06
C GLY A 41 0.31 3.01 -2.34
N ARG A 42 0.06 1.76 -1.97
CA ARG A 42 -1.23 1.08 -2.15
C ARG A 42 -2.36 1.53 -1.19
N LEU A 43 -2.10 2.44 -0.26
CA LEU A 43 -3.15 3.20 0.46
C LEU A 43 -3.67 4.40 -0.34
N ALA A 44 -3.49 4.37 -1.64
CA ALA A 44 -3.76 5.51 -2.51
C ALA A 44 -5.25 5.86 -2.56
N THR A 45 -5.50 7.16 -2.53
CA THR A 45 -6.82 7.79 -2.70
C THR A 45 -6.76 8.75 -3.88
N ARG A 46 -7.78 8.80 -4.70
CA ARG A 46 -7.89 9.67 -5.87
C ARG A 46 -9.19 10.46 -5.85
N ARG A 47 -9.18 11.62 -6.48
CA ARG A 47 -10.36 12.43 -6.72
C ARG A 47 -10.67 12.48 -8.21
N LEU A 48 -11.95 12.42 -8.56
CA LEU A 48 -12.49 12.73 -9.88
C LEU A 48 -13.46 13.89 -9.72
N THR A 49 -13.19 15.00 -10.39
CA THR A 49 -14.03 16.18 -10.38
C THR A 49 -14.80 16.22 -11.70
N TYR A 50 -16.11 16.10 -11.65
CA TYR A 50 -17.00 16.20 -12.80
C TYR A 50 -17.51 17.63 -12.99
N SER A 51 -17.81 18.33 -11.89
CA SER A 51 -18.20 19.73 -11.85
C SER A 51 -17.74 20.36 -10.53
N GLU A 52 -18.00 21.65 -10.32
CA GLU A 52 -17.73 22.34 -9.05
C GLU A 52 -18.49 21.70 -7.86
N GLU A 53 -19.66 21.11 -8.12
CA GLU A 53 -20.54 20.54 -7.11
C GLU A 53 -20.35 19.02 -6.94
N ILE A 54 -19.82 18.32 -7.97
CA ILE A 54 -19.72 16.86 -8.03
C ILE A 54 -18.25 16.44 -8.06
N GLU A 55 -17.77 15.96 -6.93
CA GLU A 55 -16.43 15.38 -6.77
C GLU A 55 -16.54 14.01 -6.09
N GLY A 56 -15.99 12.98 -6.72
CA GLY A 56 -15.85 11.64 -6.13
C GLY A 56 -14.48 11.45 -5.48
N VAL A 57 -14.46 10.89 -4.27
CA VAL A 57 -13.25 10.48 -3.57
C VAL A 57 -13.20 8.95 -3.52
N PHE A 58 -12.11 8.37 -3.97
CA PHE A 58 -11.94 6.94 -4.16
C PHE A 58 -10.71 6.40 -3.44
N ASP A 59 -10.88 5.50 -2.46
CA ASP A 59 -9.82 4.59 -2.12
C ASP A 59 -9.76 3.52 -3.20
N TYR A 60 -8.63 3.45 -3.94
CA TYR A 60 -8.55 2.58 -5.11
C TYR A 60 -7.45 1.50 -5.05
N GLY A 61 -6.70 1.49 -3.96
CA GLY A 61 -5.83 0.40 -3.57
C GLY A 61 -6.45 -0.43 -2.44
N ALA A 62 -5.79 -0.52 -1.28
CA ALA A 62 -6.33 -1.21 -0.11
C ALA A 62 -7.64 -0.57 0.36
N GLN A 63 -8.63 -1.40 0.62
CA GLN A 63 -9.97 -0.93 0.97
C GLN A 63 -10.20 -0.81 2.48
N TYR A 64 -9.62 -1.73 3.22
CA TYR A 64 -9.65 -1.81 4.68
C TYR A 64 -8.51 -2.69 5.18
N PHE A 65 -8.37 -2.79 6.48
CA PHE A 65 -7.48 -3.75 7.13
C PHE A 65 -8.10 -4.28 8.43
N THR A 66 -7.59 -5.39 8.88
CA THR A 66 -7.96 -6.04 10.13
C THR A 66 -6.69 -6.36 10.91
N VAL A 67 -6.80 -6.62 12.21
CA VAL A 67 -5.71 -7.19 13.00
C VAL A 67 -5.82 -8.72 12.97
N SER A 68 -4.75 -9.45 12.72
CA SER A 68 -4.76 -10.91 12.64
C SER A 68 -5.01 -11.58 14.00
N ASP A 69 -5.62 -12.83 13.99
CA ASP A 69 -5.85 -13.65 15.19
C ASP A 69 -4.66 -14.52 15.57
N ALA A 70 -3.50 -14.30 15.02
CA ALA A 70 -2.35 -15.10 15.39
C ALA A 70 -2.14 -14.94 16.92
N VAL A 71 -2.89 -15.75 17.64
CA VAL A 71 -3.12 -15.65 19.08
C VAL A 71 -1.79 -15.67 19.81
N GLY A 72 -1.46 -14.55 20.41
CA GLY A 72 -0.44 -14.48 21.46
C GLY A 72 1.00 -14.28 21.02
N THR A 73 1.30 -13.99 19.75
CA THR A 73 2.66 -13.61 19.38
C THR A 73 2.95 -12.16 19.76
N LEU A 74 4.21 -11.84 20.07
CA LEU A 74 4.63 -10.46 20.34
C LEU A 74 4.30 -9.52 19.14
N ARG A 75 4.28 -10.07 17.91
CA ARG A 75 3.99 -9.34 16.67
C ARG A 75 2.56 -8.85 16.62
N ASP A 76 1.59 -9.66 17.04
CA ASP A 76 0.17 -9.30 16.98
C ASP A 76 -0.16 -8.18 17.96
N ARG A 77 0.41 -8.25 19.18
CA ARG A 77 0.27 -7.20 20.17
C ARG A 77 0.88 -5.89 19.72
N GLU A 78 1.95 -5.95 18.94
CA GLU A 78 2.61 -4.76 18.43
C GLU A 78 1.75 -4.05 17.37
N PHE A 79 1.21 -4.78 16.39
CA PHE A 79 0.33 -4.18 15.40
C PHE A 79 -0.96 -3.65 16.04
N GLN A 80 -1.54 -4.38 17.00
CA GLN A 80 -2.69 -3.89 17.77
C GLN A 80 -2.37 -2.58 18.49
N GLY A 81 -1.21 -2.44 19.12
CA GLY A 81 -0.80 -1.20 19.78
C GLY A 81 -0.76 0.01 18.83
N TRP A 82 -0.30 -0.19 17.60
CA TRP A 82 -0.35 0.85 16.56
C TRP A 82 -1.79 1.18 16.13
N VAL A 83 -2.64 0.17 15.98
CA VAL A 83 -4.06 0.36 15.66
C VAL A 83 -4.76 1.15 16.77
N ASP A 84 -4.49 0.84 18.05
CA ASP A 84 -5.04 1.56 19.18
C ASP A 84 -4.58 3.02 19.21
N GLU A 85 -3.29 3.29 18.91
CA GLU A 85 -2.75 4.65 18.77
C GLU A 85 -3.50 5.40 17.65
N TRP A 86 -3.65 4.80 16.46
CA TRP A 86 -4.32 5.44 15.33
C TRP A 86 -5.82 5.67 15.55
N LEU A 87 -6.49 4.81 16.31
CA LEU A 87 -7.88 5.01 16.74
C LEU A 87 -8.00 6.18 17.71
N ALA A 88 -7.13 6.24 18.72
CA ALA A 88 -7.08 7.31 19.71
C ALA A 88 -6.83 8.69 19.08
N GLU A 89 -5.95 8.74 18.07
CA GLU A 89 -5.66 9.94 17.27
C GLU A 89 -6.74 10.25 16.20
N GLY A 90 -7.77 9.43 16.08
CA GLY A 90 -8.85 9.61 15.10
C GLY A 90 -8.41 9.52 13.63
N VAL A 91 -7.26 8.91 13.35
CA VAL A 91 -6.69 8.74 12.01
C VAL A 91 -7.41 7.63 11.25
N ILE A 92 -7.79 6.59 11.96
CA ILE A 92 -8.59 5.47 11.47
C ILE A 92 -9.90 5.34 12.24
N THR A 93 -10.83 4.61 11.67
CA THR A 93 -12.11 4.28 12.29
C THR A 93 -12.51 2.88 11.86
N GLU A 94 -13.36 2.24 12.64
CA GLU A 94 -14.05 1.03 12.23
C GLU A 94 -14.98 1.36 11.04
N TRP A 95 -14.94 0.54 10.00
CA TRP A 95 -15.87 0.60 8.89
C TRP A 95 -17.01 -0.39 9.06
N SER A 96 -16.67 -1.63 9.41
CA SER A 96 -17.64 -2.71 9.48
C SER A 96 -17.08 -3.92 10.22
N GLN A 97 -18.00 -4.82 10.62
CA GLN A 97 -17.66 -6.16 11.12
C GLN A 97 -18.03 -7.25 10.11
N GLY A 98 -17.94 -6.95 8.83
CA GLY A 98 -18.19 -7.86 7.73
C GLY A 98 -18.76 -7.16 6.51
N PHE A 99 -18.92 -7.91 5.43
CA PHE A 99 -19.41 -7.37 4.16
C PHE A 99 -20.28 -8.38 3.45
N PHE A 100 -21.14 -7.88 2.57
CA PHE A 100 -21.95 -8.71 1.71
C PHE A 100 -21.07 -9.43 0.66
N GLN A 101 -21.56 -10.57 0.21
CA GLN A 101 -21.03 -11.29 -0.94
C GLN A 101 -21.98 -11.06 -2.13
N GLU A 102 -21.50 -11.27 -3.33
CA GLU A 102 -22.29 -11.18 -4.57
C GLU A 102 -23.54 -12.10 -4.54
N SER A 103 -23.48 -13.19 -3.78
CA SER A 103 -24.62 -14.10 -3.52
C SER A 103 -25.74 -13.45 -2.70
N GLY A 104 -25.56 -12.22 -2.19
CA GLY A 104 -26.51 -11.55 -1.29
C GLY A 104 -26.35 -11.93 0.19
N SER A 105 -25.50 -12.88 0.54
CA SER A 105 -25.24 -13.25 1.93
C SER A 105 -24.27 -12.29 2.60
N PHE A 106 -24.49 -12.00 3.89
CA PHE A 106 -23.55 -11.21 4.69
C PHE A 106 -22.52 -12.15 5.33
N LYS A 107 -21.23 -11.91 5.03
CA LYS A 107 -20.12 -12.61 5.66
C LYS A 107 -19.59 -11.76 6.81
N SER A 108 -19.94 -12.15 8.03
CA SER A 108 -19.41 -11.51 9.23
C SER A 108 -17.89 -11.73 9.34
N SER A 109 -17.19 -10.69 9.75
CA SER A 109 -15.81 -10.77 10.21
C SER A 109 -15.81 -10.87 11.74
N ASN A 110 -15.07 -11.80 12.31
CA ASN A 110 -14.89 -11.88 13.77
C ASN A 110 -14.10 -10.69 14.33
N LYS A 111 -13.70 -9.76 13.48
CA LYS A 111 -12.84 -8.63 13.78
C LYS A 111 -13.31 -7.36 13.11
N PRO A 112 -13.08 -6.19 13.75
CA PRO A 112 -13.31 -4.92 13.10
C PRO A 112 -12.49 -4.79 11.81
N CYS A 113 -13.16 -4.31 10.76
CA CYS A 113 -12.52 -3.88 9.53
C CYS A 113 -12.29 -2.36 9.64
N TYR A 114 -11.03 -1.95 9.69
CA TYR A 114 -10.64 -0.56 9.85
C TYR A 114 -10.39 0.13 8.51
N ARG A 115 -10.68 1.43 8.46
CA ARG A 115 -10.34 2.31 7.35
C ARG A 115 -9.77 3.64 7.85
N GLY A 116 -9.11 4.39 6.99
CA GLY A 116 -8.76 5.77 7.29
C GLY A 116 -10.01 6.65 7.46
N THR A 117 -10.02 7.54 8.44
CA THR A 117 -11.19 8.37 8.76
C THR A 117 -11.64 9.23 7.59
N LYS A 118 -10.72 9.92 6.92
CA LYS A 118 -10.98 10.73 5.73
C LYS A 118 -10.77 9.95 4.42
N SER A 119 -9.84 9.02 4.42
CA SER A 119 -9.49 8.07 3.36
C SER A 119 -8.34 7.20 3.86
N ASN A 120 -8.06 6.08 3.20
CA ASN A 120 -6.93 5.23 3.62
C ASN A 120 -5.57 5.94 3.51
N ARG A 121 -5.43 6.89 2.58
CA ARG A 121 -4.23 7.72 2.46
C ARG A 121 -3.97 8.59 3.69
N SER A 122 -5.01 8.96 4.46
CA SER A 122 -4.83 9.80 5.66
C SER A 122 -3.95 9.14 6.72
N LEU A 123 -3.92 7.80 6.80
CA LEU A 123 -2.99 7.08 7.67
C LEU A 123 -1.51 7.32 7.26
N ALA A 124 -1.21 7.22 5.96
CA ALA A 124 0.12 7.52 5.46
C ALA A 124 0.50 8.99 5.70
N GLN A 125 -0.44 9.91 5.50
CA GLN A 125 -0.24 11.34 5.74
C GLN A 125 0.04 11.63 7.21
N TYR A 126 -0.65 10.97 8.14
CA TYR A 126 -0.39 11.09 9.57
C TYR A 126 1.03 10.65 9.93
N LEU A 127 1.45 9.48 9.49
CA LEU A 127 2.80 8.96 9.73
C LEU A 127 3.89 9.89 9.16
N ALA A 128 3.64 10.51 8.03
CA ALA A 128 4.60 11.39 7.37
C ALA A 128 4.73 12.81 7.97
N GLN A 129 3.83 13.24 8.86
CA GLN A 129 3.82 14.61 9.40
C GLN A 129 5.14 15.04 10.04
N SER A 130 5.83 14.11 10.68
CA SER A 130 7.10 14.37 11.35
C SER A 130 8.34 13.97 10.55
N LEU A 131 8.16 13.43 9.33
CA LEU A 131 9.24 12.86 8.52
C LEU A 131 9.67 13.82 7.40
N THR A 132 10.94 13.73 7.01
CA THR A 132 11.43 14.33 5.77
C THR A 132 11.10 13.40 4.63
N VAL A 133 10.17 13.83 3.74
CA VAL A 133 9.71 13.00 2.62
C VAL A 133 9.83 13.77 1.31
N HIS A 134 10.53 13.19 0.34
CA HIS A 134 10.62 13.68 -1.02
C HIS A 134 9.71 12.83 -1.91
N THR A 135 8.68 13.45 -2.47
CA THR A 135 7.80 12.86 -3.49
C THR A 135 8.31 13.20 -4.89
N ASN A 136 7.83 12.49 -5.93
CA ASN A 136 8.38 12.55 -7.30
C ASN A 136 9.88 12.22 -7.37
N ALA A 137 10.43 11.58 -6.36
CA ALA A 137 11.83 11.20 -6.23
C ALA A 137 12.00 9.72 -6.61
N GLN A 138 11.85 9.40 -7.90
CA GLN A 138 12.11 8.06 -8.39
C GLN A 138 13.62 7.79 -8.36
N VAL A 139 14.03 6.90 -7.47
CA VAL A 139 15.44 6.45 -7.38
C VAL A 139 15.75 5.54 -8.56
N THR A 140 16.87 5.82 -9.23
CA THR A 140 17.33 5.10 -10.42
C THR A 140 18.69 4.44 -10.23
N ARG A 141 19.49 4.89 -9.27
CA ARG A 141 20.82 4.34 -8.99
C ARG A 141 21.17 4.42 -7.51
N LEU A 142 21.88 3.40 -7.06
CA LEU A 142 22.48 3.27 -5.74
C LEU A 142 23.98 3.08 -5.90
N SER A 143 24.79 3.61 -4.98
CA SER A 143 26.19 3.27 -4.85
C SER A 143 26.63 3.35 -3.39
N TRP A 144 27.63 2.54 -3.01
CA TRP A 144 28.28 2.59 -1.70
C TRP A 144 29.66 3.18 -1.87
N GLN A 145 29.89 4.34 -1.28
CA GLN A 145 31.17 5.09 -1.40
C GLN A 145 31.45 5.81 -0.08
N ASP A 146 32.68 5.80 0.35
CA ASP A 146 33.15 6.51 1.56
C ASP A 146 32.30 6.18 2.81
N ASP A 147 31.98 4.90 2.99
CA ASP A 147 31.12 4.36 4.08
C ASP A 147 29.71 4.93 4.13
N HIS A 148 29.17 5.38 2.98
CA HIS A 148 27.82 5.89 2.85
C HIS A 148 27.11 5.37 1.60
N TRP A 149 25.79 5.20 1.69
CA TRP A 149 24.93 5.05 0.55
C TRP A 149 24.73 6.38 -0.16
N GLN A 150 25.00 6.41 -1.44
CA GLN A 150 24.60 7.49 -2.35
C GLN A 150 23.45 7.02 -3.22
N VAL A 151 22.38 7.80 -3.25
CA VAL A 151 21.15 7.48 -3.95
C VAL A 151 20.85 8.59 -4.93
N GLN A 152 20.73 8.24 -6.22
CA GLN A 152 20.40 9.19 -7.27
C GLN A 152 18.95 9.05 -7.73
N SER A 153 18.23 10.16 -7.78
CA SER A 153 16.89 10.24 -8.34
C SER A 153 16.92 10.40 -9.87
N GLN A 154 15.78 10.13 -10.51
CA GLN A 154 15.60 10.36 -11.95
C GLN A 154 15.82 11.83 -12.37
N THR A 155 15.60 12.79 -11.46
CA THR A 155 15.83 14.22 -11.70
C THR A 155 17.30 14.62 -11.54
N GLY A 156 18.17 13.68 -11.16
CA GLY A 156 19.59 13.92 -10.94
C GLY A 156 19.95 14.41 -9.53
N GLU A 157 18.98 14.49 -8.61
CA GLU A 157 19.26 14.81 -7.22
C GLU A 157 19.98 13.65 -6.52
N PHE A 158 20.89 13.99 -5.61
CA PHE A 158 21.65 13.03 -4.81
C PHE A 158 21.24 13.12 -3.34
N PHE A 159 21.12 11.97 -2.72
CA PHE A 159 20.87 11.81 -1.29
C PHE A 159 21.93 10.88 -0.72
N GLN A 160 22.34 11.13 0.54
CA GLN A 160 23.37 10.36 1.21
C GLN A 160 22.89 9.89 2.59
N GLY A 161 23.29 8.68 2.99
CA GLY A 161 22.97 8.13 4.30
C GLY A 161 23.83 6.92 4.68
N ASP A 162 23.98 6.69 5.98
CA ASP A 162 24.76 5.57 6.52
C ASP A 162 24.09 4.21 6.29
N ARG A 163 22.78 4.21 6.16
CA ARG A 163 21.93 3.02 6.05
C ARG A 163 20.88 3.20 4.97
N LEU A 164 20.48 2.11 4.34
CA LEU A 164 19.46 2.11 3.28
C LEU A 164 18.39 1.07 3.56
N ILE A 165 17.12 1.46 3.42
CA ILE A 165 15.98 0.54 3.44
C ILE A 165 15.25 0.63 2.10
N LEU A 166 15.05 -0.50 1.43
CA LEU A 166 14.25 -0.63 0.21
C LEU A 166 12.88 -1.22 0.57
N THR A 167 11.80 -0.50 0.28
CA THR A 167 10.42 -0.97 0.49
C THR A 167 9.55 -1.05 -0.77
N PRO A 168 10.06 -0.83 -2.00
CA PRO A 168 9.32 -1.16 -3.20
C PRO A 168 9.01 -2.67 -3.26
N PRO A 169 7.99 -3.09 -4.06
CA PRO A 169 7.79 -4.51 -4.38
C PRO A 169 9.11 -5.17 -4.79
N VAL A 170 9.32 -6.41 -4.33
CA VAL A 170 10.60 -7.12 -4.50
C VAL A 170 11.15 -7.09 -5.94
N PRO A 171 10.34 -7.30 -7.00
CA PRO A 171 10.85 -7.20 -8.38
C PRO A 171 11.39 -5.80 -8.73
N GLN A 172 10.79 -4.73 -8.18
CA GLN A 172 11.31 -3.37 -8.39
C GLN A 172 12.60 -3.12 -7.60
N SER A 173 12.73 -3.67 -6.40
CA SER A 173 13.95 -3.61 -5.61
C SER A 173 15.10 -4.35 -6.29
N LEU A 174 14.84 -5.55 -6.83
CA LEU A 174 15.83 -6.31 -7.61
C LEU A 174 16.28 -5.55 -8.86
N THR A 175 15.35 -4.98 -9.63
CA THR A 175 15.67 -4.15 -10.80
C THR A 175 16.57 -2.96 -10.41
N LEU A 176 16.29 -2.30 -9.29
CA LEU A 176 17.11 -1.18 -8.82
C LEU A 176 18.52 -1.62 -8.42
N LEU A 177 18.65 -2.75 -7.73
CA LEU A 177 19.94 -3.33 -7.34
C LEU A 177 20.76 -3.73 -8.58
N ASP A 178 20.12 -4.35 -9.58
CA ASP A 178 20.78 -4.72 -10.85
C ASP A 178 21.28 -3.50 -11.63
N HIS A 179 20.44 -2.45 -11.74
CA HIS A 179 20.84 -1.19 -12.40
C HIS A 179 21.96 -0.44 -11.64
N SER A 180 22.18 -0.81 -10.39
CA SER A 180 23.17 -0.20 -9.51
C SER A 180 24.44 -1.05 -9.35
N ASP A 181 24.50 -2.21 -10.01
CA ASP A 181 25.60 -3.17 -9.91
C ASP A 181 25.86 -3.65 -8.45
N ILE A 182 24.79 -3.66 -7.61
CA ILE A 182 24.85 -4.15 -6.23
C ILE A 182 24.62 -5.66 -6.23
N ALA A 183 25.67 -6.40 -5.98
CA ALA A 183 25.63 -7.86 -5.94
C ALA A 183 24.89 -8.37 -4.69
N ILE A 184 24.06 -9.39 -4.87
CA ILE A 184 23.40 -10.15 -3.79
C ILE A 184 23.86 -11.60 -3.91
N ASN A 185 24.04 -12.26 -2.76
CA ASN A 185 24.29 -13.70 -2.72
C ASN A 185 23.28 -14.45 -3.61
N PRO A 186 23.74 -15.37 -4.49
CA PRO A 186 22.87 -16.05 -5.45
C PRO A 186 21.70 -16.82 -4.81
N GLU A 187 21.88 -17.44 -3.65
CA GLU A 187 20.83 -18.17 -2.94
C GLU A 187 19.74 -17.21 -2.41
N ILE A 188 20.17 -16.07 -1.87
CA ILE A 188 19.26 -15.00 -1.42
C ILE A 188 18.50 -14.44 -2.61
N ARG A 189 19.19 -14.19 -3.73
CA ARG A 189 18.59 -13.69 -4.97
C ARG A 189 17.51 -14.65 -5.47
N GLN A 190 17.83 -15.93 -5.57
CA GLN A 190 16.87 -16.97 -5.99
C GLN A 190 15.60 -16.96 -5.11
N LYS A 191 15.76 -16.81 -3.80
CA LYS A 191 14.63 -16.73 -2.86
C LYS A 191 13.81 -15.45 -3.06
N LEU A 192 14.45 -14.31 -3.33
CA LEU A 192 13.76 -13.04 -3.64
C LEU A 192 12.99 -13.12 -4.98
N GLU A 193 13.51 -13.78 -5.99
CA GLU A 193 12.88 -13.97 -7.29
C GLU A 193 11.61 -14.84 -7.24
N GLN A 194 11.44 -15.64 -6.18
CA GLN A 194 10.22 -16.41 -5.94
C GLN A 194 9.06 -15.54 -5.39
N VAL A 195 9.34 -14.31 -4.94
CA VAL A 195 8.29 -13.40 -4.46
C VAL A 195 7.47 -12.89 -5.64
N THR A 196 6.20 -13.24 -5.67
CA THR A 196 5.30 -12.91 -6.77
C THR A 196 4.08 -12.14 -6.31
N TYR A 197 3.42 -11.48 -7.25
CA TYR A 197 2.26 -10.62 -6.99
C TYR A 197 1.16 -10.88 -8.01
N TYR A 198 -0.08 -10.84 -7.56
CA TYR A 198 -1.23 -10.72 -8.44
C TYR A 198 -1.40 -9.27 -8.89
N PRO A 199 -1.70 -9.02 -10.18
CA PRO A 199 -2.13 -7.71 -10.64
C PRO A 199 -3.57 -7.45 -10.22
N CYS A 200 -3.98 -6.17 -10.23
CA CYS A 200 -5.37 -5.77 -10.06
C CYS A 200 -5.67 -4.57 -10.95
N ILE A 201 -6.67 -4.70 -11.80
CA ILE A 201 -7.29 -3.59 -12.51
C ILE A 201 -8.37 -3.01 -11.61
N THR A 202 -8.30 -1.72 -11.38
CA THR A 202 -9.28 -0.99 -10.56
C THR A 202 -9.95 0.08 -11.40
N MET A 203 -11.29 0.08 -11.41
CA MET A 203 -12.08 1.14 -12.00
C MET A 203 -12.63 2.04 -10.89
N LEU A 204 -12.50 3.34 -11.08
CA LEU A 204 -13.11 4.38 -10.27
C LEU A 204 -14.30 4.91 -11.06
N ALA A 205 -15.52 4.65 -10.61
CA ALA A 205 -16.75 5.07 -11.29
C ALA A 205 -17.48 6.13 -10.48
N LEU A 206 -17.64 7.32 -11.04
CA LEU A 206 -18.44 8.39 -10.46
C LEU A 206 -19.86 8.28 -10.99
N MET A 207 -20.81 8.04 -10.10
CA MET A 207 -22.20 7.77 -10.44
C MET A 207 -23.07 9.01 -10.37
N GLU A 208 -24.12 9.08 -11.18
CA GLU A 208 -25.13 10.14 -11.14
C GLU A 208 -26.00 10.07 -9.88
N LYS A 209 -26.32 8.87 -9.41
CA LYS A 209 -27.18 8.59 -8.26
C LYS A 209 -26.54 7.56 -7.34
N PRO A 210 -27.03 7.41 -6.09
CA PRO A 210 -26.55 6.38 -5.18
C PRO A 210 -26.62 4.98 -5.79
N SER A 211 -25.62 4.17 -5.54
CA SER A 211 -25.60 2.75 -5.90
C SER A 211 -26.53 1.93 -4.99
N GLN A 212 -26.87 0.72 -5.43
CA GLN A 212 -27.65 -0.24 -4.63
C GLN A 212 -26.77 -1.20 -3.82
N ILE A 213 -25.48 -0.90 -3.70
CA ILE A 213 -24.57 -1.67 -2.86
C ILE A 213 -25.09 -1.58 -1.41
N PRO A 214 -25.36 -2.72 -0.73
CA PRO A 214 -25.91 -2.68 0.62
C PRO A 214 -24.93 -2.07 1.63
N ALA A 215 -25.46 -1.42 2.67
CA ALA A 215 -24.64 -0.96 3.78
C ALA A 215 -23.86 -2.14 4.40
N PRO A 216 -22.61 -1.97 4.75
CA PRO A 216 -21.85 -0.73 4.95
C PRO A 216 -21.12 -0.19 3.69
N GLY A 217 -21.46 -0.66 2.50
CA GLY A 217 -20.90 -0.16 1.26
C GLY A 217 -19.70 -0.95 0.74
N GLY A 218 -19.48 -2.15 1.23
CA GLY A 218 -18.48 -3.10 0.74
C GLY A 218 -19.12 -4.41 0.29
N LEU A 219 -18.64 -4.95 -0.82
CA LEU A 219 -19.17 -6.19 -1.39
C LEU A 219 -18.04 -7.05 -1.96
N TRP A 220 -17.99 -8.31 -1.56
CA TRP A 220 -17.11 -9.31 -2.16
C TRP A 220 -17.72 -9.84 -3.46
N GLY A 221 -17.00 -9.71 -4.56
CA GLY A 221 -17.33 -10.37 -5.83
C GLY A 221 -16.94 -11.85 -5.81
N SER A 222 -17.34 -12.58 -6.87
CA SER A 222 -16.99 -13.99 -7.09
C SER A 222 -15.52 -14.23 -7.43
N GLY A 223 -14.79 -13.15 -7.71
CA GLY A 223 -13.38 -13.18 -8.16
C GLY A 223 -13.22 -13.03 -9.66
N HIS A 224 -14.29 -13.18 -10.47
CA HIS A 224 -14.26 -12.97 -11.91
C HIS A 224 -15.63 -12.45 -12.42
N PRO A 225 -15.66 -11.29 -13.14
CA PRO A 225 -14.54 -10.37 -13.31
C PRO A 225 -14.23 -9.54 -12.06
N LEU A 226 -15.17 -9.43 -11.11
CA LEU A 226 -15.06 -8.58 -9.92
C LEU A 226 -14.58 -9.37 -8.70
N GLY A 227 -13.56 -8.85 -8.02
CA GLY A 227 -13.12 -9.35 -6.71
C GLY A 227 -13.70 -8.54 -5.55
N TRP A 228 -13.87 -7.22 -5.75
CA TRP A 228 -14.38 -6.32 -4.72
C TRP A 228 -15.09 -5.10 -5.31
N ILE A 229 -16.14 -4.65 -4.64
CA ILE A 229 -16.83 -3.40 -4.92
C ILE A 229 -16.92 -2.58 -3.63
N ALA A 230 -16.63 -1.27 -3.72
CA ALA A 230 -16.78 -0.35 -2.59
C ALA A 230 -17.56 0.90 -2.99
N CYS A 231 -18.63 1.19 -2.25
CA CYS A 231 -19.34 2.46 -2.30
C CYS A 231 -18.64 3.45 -1.35
N ASN A 232 -17.79 4.30 -1.89
CA ASN A 232 -17.02 5.28 -1.10
C ASN A 232 -17.92 6.36 -0.46
N TYR A 233 -19.11 6.58 -0.99
CA TYR A 233 -20.12 7.43 -0.37
C TYR A 233 -20.65 6.82 0.94
N GLN A 234 -21.06 5.54 0.93
CA GLN A 234 -21.49 4.84 2.15
C GLN A 234 -20.32 4.58 3.10
N LYS A 235 -19.12 4.34 2.57
CA LYS A 235 -17.88 4.28 3.36
C LYS A 235 -17.58 5.60 4.07
N GLY A 236 -18.21 6.71 3.68
CA GLY A 236 -18.12 8.01 4.32
C GLY A 236 -16.88 8.83 3.92
N ILE A 237 -16.21 8.48 2.81
CA ILE A 237 -15.04 9.24 2.32
C ILE A 237 -15.34 10.11 1.11
N SER A 238 -16.45 9.88 0.39
CA SER A 238 -16.90 10.67 -0.75
C SER A 238 -18.23 11.35 -0.43
N THR A 239 -18.19 12.61 -0.03
CA THR A 239 -19.38 13.35 0.44
C THR A 239 -20.06 14.19 -0.63
N LYS A 240 -19.36 14.51 -1.72
CA LYS A 240 -19.83 15.37 -2.82
C LYS A 240 -20.15 14.60 -4.12
N GLY A 241 -20.01 13.28 -4.11
CA GLY A 241 -20.23 12.46 -5.29
C GLY A 241 -20.40 10.99 -4.94
N TYR A 242 -21.21 10.29 -5.71
CA TYR A 242 -21.47 8.86 -5.52
C TYR A 242 -20.35 8.05 -6.17
N ALA A 243 -19.26 7.91 -5.45
CA ALA A 243 -18.05 7.26 -5.90
C ALA A 243 -18.07 5.75 -5.60
N VAL A 244 -17.87 4.93 -6.63
CA VAL A 244 -17.78 3.46 -6.51
C VAL A 244 -16.43 2.99 -7.06
N THR A 245 -15.73 2.20 -6.26
CA THR A 245 -14.49 1.51 -6.66
C THR A 245 -14.82 0.08 -7.03
N LEU A 246 -14.46 -0.35 -8.24
CA LEU A 246 -14.57 -1.72 -8.71
C LEU A 246 -13.14 -2.29 -8.83
N GLN A 247 -12.83 -3.34 -8.10
CA GLN A 247 -11.55 -4.05 -8.21
C GLN A 247 -11.77 -5.39 -8.88
N ALA A 248 -11.11 -5.58 -10.01
CA ALA A 248 -11.16 -6.83 -10.74
C ALA A 248 -10.39 -7.94 -10.00
N GLY A 249 -10.83 -9.17 -10.19
CA GLY A 249 -10.10 -10.33 -9.71
C GLY A 249 -8.77 -10.54 -10.45
N PRO A 250 -7.87 -11.37 -9.90
CA PRO A 250 -6.55 -11.60 -10.48
C PRO A 250 -6.59 -12.14 -11.92
N GLU A 251 -7.43 -13.12 -12.20
CA GLU A 251 -7.55 -13.72 -13.53
C GLU A 251 -8.02 -12.70 -14.57
N PHE A 252 -9.09 -11.95 -14.30
CA PHE A 252 -9.53 -10.88 -15.17
C PHE A 252 -8.42 -9.85 -15.38
N SER A 253 -7.74 -9.44 -14.30
CA SER A 253 -6.67 -8.46 -14.37
C SER A 253 -5.49 -8.91 -15.22
N GLN A 254 -5.15 -10.20 -15.21
CA GLN A 254 -4.12 -10.78 -16.07
C GLN A 254 -4.55 -10.79 -17.53
N ASN A 255 -5.77 -11.28 -17.83
CA ASN A 255 -6.27 -11.46 -19.19
C ASN A 255 -6.53 -10.11 -19.89
N TYR A 256 -6.92 -9.07 -19.14
CA TYR A 256 -7.24 -7.73 -19.66
C TYR A 256 -6.15 -6.69 -19.41
N TRP A 257 -4.94 -7.10 -19.01
CA TRP A 257 -3.89 -6.18 -18.60
C TRP A 257 -3.51 -5.17 -19.67
N ASP A 258 -3.42 -5.62 -20.92
CA ASP A 258 -3.00 -4.81 -22.06
C ASP A 258 -4.18 -4.34 -22.94
N GLN A 259 -5.41 -4.64 -22.54
CA GLN A 259 -6.61 -4.23 -23.27
C GLN A 259 -6.90 -2.72 -23.08
N ASP A 260 -7.70 -2.18 -24.00
CA ASP A 260 -8.13 -0.78 -23.94
C ASP A 260 -8.96 -0.47 -22.70
N ASN A 261 -8.84 0.76 -22.18
CA ASN A 261 -9.57 1.19 -20.99
C ASN A 261 -11.09 1.16 -21.20
N ALA A 262 -11.59 1.44 -22.39
CA ALA A 262 -13.03 1.42 -22.66
C ALA A 262 -13.57 -0.01 -22.65
N GLU A 263 -12.84 -0.98 -23.20
CA GLU A 263 -13.20 -2.39 -23.16
C GLU A 263 -13.21 -2.91 -21.71
N ILE A 264 -12.16 -2.62 -20.93
CA ILE A 264 -12.11 -2.96 -19.50
C ILE A 264 -13.29 -2.37 -18.74
N ALA A 265 -13.58 -1.08 -18.95
CA ALA A 265 -14.70 -0.40 -18.32
C ALA A 265 -16.04 -1.05 -18.66
N GLN A 266 -16.27 -1.39 -19.93
CA GLN A 266 -17.49 -2.05 -20.37
C GLN A 266 -17.71 -3.39 -19.65
N GLN A 267 -16.65 -4.22 -19.53
CA GLN A 267 -16.75 -5.52 -18.87
C GLN A 267 -17.03 -5.37 -17.36
N LEU A 268 -16.31 -4.46 -16.68
CA LEU A 268 -16.49 -4.24 -15.24
C LEU A 268 -17.86 -3.62 -14.94
N LEU A 269 -18.34 -2.66 -15.73
CA LEU A 269 -19.65 -2.05 -15.59
C LEU A 269 -20.78 -3.07 -15.83
N LYS A 270 -20.65 -3.91 -16.84
CA LYS A 270 -21.58 -5.00 -17.11
C LYS A 270 -21.67 -5.97 -15.93
N ALA A 271 -20.54 -6.33 -15.34
CA ALA A 271 -20.51 -7.21 -14.16
C ALA A 271 -21.07 -6.55 -12.90
N ALA A 272 -21.00 -5.23 -12.77
CA ALA A 272 -21.49 -4.48 -11.62
C ALA A 272 -22.89 -3.89 -11.82
N ASP A 273 -23.54 -4.09 -12.97
CA ASP A 273 -24.77 -3.39 -13.39
C ASP A 273 -25.89 -3.43 -12.33
N SER A 274 -26.15 -4.62 -11.76
CA SER A 274 -27.16 -4.81 -10.72
C SER A 274 -26.90 -4.01 -9.43
N TRP A 275 -25.63 -3.64 -9.19
CA TRP A 275 -25.21 -2.91 -7.99
C TRP A 275 -25.09 -1.41 -8.22
N LEU A 276 -24.80 -0.99 -9.46
CA LEU A 276 -24.60 0.43 -9.78
C LEU A 276 -25.94 1.17 -9.96
N SER A 277 -26.87 0.60 -10.72
CA SER A 277 -28.26 1.07 -10.92
C SER A 277 -28.44 2.53 -11.35
N SER A 278 -27.39 3.18 -11.85
CA SER A 278 -27.46 4.53 -12.39
C SER A 278 -26.36 4.77 -13.42
N LYS A 279 -26.48 5.88 -14.15
CA LYS A 279 -25.48 6.29 -15.14
C LYS A 279 -24.14 6.61 -14.48
N VAL A 280 -23.05 6.19 -15.12
CA VAL A 280 -21.68 6.64 -14.81
C VAL A 280 -21.45 8.00 -15.48
N LEU A 281 -21.11 9.00 -14.68
CA LEU A 281 -20.80 10.37 -15.15
C LEU A 281 -19.39 10.45 -15.70
N ASP A 282 -18.43 9.82 -14.98
CA ASP A 282 -17.02 9.78 -15.35
C ASP A 282 -16.36 8.55 -14.73
N TYR A 283 -15.26 8.07 -15.32
CA TYR A 283 -14.50 6.97 -14.77
C TYR A 283 -13.02 7.05 -15.09
N GLN A 284 -12.22 6.35 -14.30
CA GLN A 284 -10.81 6.11 -14.57
C GLN A 284 -10.48 4.63 -14.34
N ILE A 285 -9.56 4.11 -15.17
CA ILE A 285 -8.96 2.78 -14.98
C ILE A 285 -7.54 2.94 -14.44
N HIS A 286 -7.22 2.16 -13.41
CA HIS A 286 -5.89 2.07 -12.84
C HIS A 286 -5.42 0.63 -12.82
N ARG A 287 -4.16 0.39 -13.14
CA ARG A 287 -3.54 -0.93 -13.17
C ARG A 287 -2.49 -1.04 -12.08
N TRP A 288 -2.76 -1.86 -11.07
CA TRP A 288 -1.81 -2.23 -10.03
C TRP A 288 -1.04 -3.48 -10.43
N ARG A 289 0.19 -3.33 -10.94
CA ARG A 289 1.01 -4.49 -11.36
C ARG A 289 1.37 -5.38 -10.17
N TYR A 290 1.68 -4.79 -9.03
CA TYR A 290 2.06 -5.46 -7.79
C TYR A 290 0.99 -5.19 -6.72
N SER A 291 -0.23 -5.70 -6.94
CA SER A 291 -1.37 -5.39 -6.09
C SER A 291 -1.35 -6.17 -4.79
N GLN A 292 -1.34 -7.47 -4.88
CA GLN A 292 -1.40 -8.39 -3.75
C GLN A 292 -0.29 -9.43 -3.86
N VAL A 293 0.44 -9.65 -2.79
CA VAL A 293 1.47 -10.70 -2.73
C VAL A 293 0.81 -12.06 -2.91
N ALA A 294 1.32 -12.84 -3.87
CA ALA A 294 0.90 -14.23 -4.10
C ALA A 294 1.82 -15.22 -3.35
N VAL A 295 3.14 -14.99 -3.46
CA VAL A 295 4.15 -15.75 -2.72
C VAL A 295 5.03 -14.76 -1.98
N SER A 296 5.13 -14.86 -0.66
CA SER A 296 5.97 -14.01 0.18
C SER A 296 7.36 -14.61 0.39
N TYR A 297 8.31 -13.76 0.80
CA TYR A 297 9.68 -14.16 1.17
C TYR A 297 9.71 -15.09 2.40
N GLY A 298 8.75 -14.91 3.33
CA GLY A 298 8.59 -15.76 4.53
C GLY A 298 9.30 -15.25 5.78
N GLU A 299 10.14 -14.21 5.66
CA GLU A 299 10.78 -13.53 6.79
C GLU A 299 10.34 -12.06 6.83
N PRO A 300 10.33 -11.40 8.00
CA PRO A 300 9.78 -10.04 8.10
C PRO A 300 10.58 -8.98 7.34
N CYS A 301 11.87 -9.16 7.15
CA CYS A 301 12.76 -8.33 6.32
C CYS A 301 14.02 -9.13 5.97
N LEU A 302 14.79 -8.64 5.02
CA LEU A 302 16.11 -9.16 4.68
C LEU A 302 17.16 -8.12 5.04
N VAL A 303 18.17 -8.52 5.81
CA VAL A 303 19.31 -7.68 6.20
C VAL A 303 20.53 -8.10 5.40
N LEU A 304 21.14 -7.16 4.69
CA LEU A 304 22.40 -7.30 3.97
C LEU A 304 23.41 -6.34 4.58
N THR A 305 24.66 -6.78 4.68
CA THR A 305 25.75 -6.01 5.28
C THR A 305 26.81 -5.56 4.25
N GLU A 306 26.77 -6.17 3.08
CA GLU A 306 27.67 -5.83 1.98
C GLU A 306 26.87 -5.21 0.81
N PRO A 307 27.41 -4.17 0.15
CA PRO A 307 28.65 -3.44 0.46
C PRO A 307 28.53 -2.53 1.69
N GLY A 308 27.33 -2.29 2.20
CA GLY A 308 26.99 -1.51 3.39
C GLY A 308 25.63 -1.91 3.95
N PRO A 309 25.18 -1.34 5.08
CA PRO A 309 23.92 -1.70 5.72
C PRO A 309 22.72 -1.43 4.80
N LEU A 310 22.10 -2.51 4.29
CA LEU A 310 20.98 -2.49 3.36
C LEU A 310 19.89 -3.44 3.86
N ILE A 311 18.65 -2.96 3.98
CA ILE A 311 17.52 -3.78 4.36
C ILE A 311 16.46 -3.74 3.27
N LEU A 312 15.91 -4.90 2.93
CA LEU A 312 14.73 -5.03 2.10
C LEU A 312 13.52 -5.38 2.98
N ALA A 313 12.42 -4.66 2.80
CA ALA A 313 11.21 -4.81 3.59
C ALA A 313 9.95 -4.51 2.75
N GLY A 314 8.78 -4.81 3.28
CA GLY A 314 7.48 -4.58 2.63
C GLY A 314 6.54 -5.76 2.84
N ASP A 315 5.32 -5.66 2.35
CA ASP A 315 4.33 -6.74 2.44
C ASP A 315 4.76 -8.03 1.74
N GLY A 316 5.61 -7.94 0.71
CA GLY A 316 6.22 -9.09 0.04
C GLY A 316 7.09 -9.96 0.94
N PHE A 317 7.47 -9.48 2.10
CA PHE A 317 8.32 -10.21 3.03
C PHE A 317 7.53 -11.08 3.99
N LEU A 318 6.46 -10.56 4.62
CA LEU A 318 5.75 -11.27 5.67
C LEU A 318 4.36 -11.74 5.25
N ALA A 319 3.48 -10.81 4.86
CA ALA A 319 2.09 -11.13 4.51
C ALA A 319 1.46 -10.06 3.60
N PRO A 320 0.53 -10.47 2.70
CA PRO A 320 -0.09 -9.58 1.70
C PRO A 320 -1.16 -8.65 2.30
N LYS A 321 -0.85 -7.93 3.38
CA LYS A 321 -1.78 -7.07 4.12
C LYS A 321 -1.08 -5.80 4.59
N ILE A 322 -1.86 -4.79 4.98
CA ILE A 322 -1.34 -3.58 5.65
C ILE A 322 -0.57 -3.97 6.91
N GLU A 323 -1.09 -4.91 7.71
CA GLU A 323 -0.41 -5.49 8.87
C GLU A 323 0.97 -6.04 8.52
N GLY A 324 1.08 -6.86 7.46
CA GLY A 324 2.36 -7.41 7.00
C GLY A 324 3.34 -6.32 6.59
N ALA A 325 2.89 -5.28 5.91
CA ALA A 325 3.73 -4.13 5.56
C ALA A 325 4.22 -3.37 6.80
N VAL A 326 3.34 -3.14 7.78
CA VAL A 326 3.67 -2.48 9.06
C VAL A 326 4.72 -3.30 9.81
N LEU A 327 4.45 -4.58 10.06
CA LEU A 327 5.35 -5.46 10.81
C LEU A 327 6.70 -5.63 10.11
N SER A 328 6.72 -5.68 8.79
CA SER A 328 7.96 -5.71 8.00
C SER A 328 8.77 -4.41 8.15
N GLY A 329 8.11 -3.25 8.11
CA GLY A 329 8.76 -1.95 8.36
C GLY A 329 9.31 -1.83 9.78
N LEU A 330 8.58 -2.32 10.78
CA LEU A 330 9.03 -2.36 12.17
C LEU A 330 10.25 -3.27 12.34
N ALA A 331 10.26 -4.44 11.70
CA ALA A 331 11.41 -5.35 11.72
C ALA A 331 12.63 -4.72 11.06
N ALA A 332 12.47 -4.06 9.92
CA ALA A 332 13.53 -3.33 9.24
C ALA A 332 14.14 -2.22 10.13
N ALA A 333 13.30 -1.45 10.80
CA ALA A 333 13.79 -0.43 11.72
C ALA A 333 14.59 -1.03 12.88
N ARG A 334 14.09 -2.11 13.48
CA ARG A 334 14.77 -2.78 14.62
C ARG A 334 16.11 -3.36 14.26
N SER A 335 16.27 -3.89 13.04
CA SER A 335 17.56 -4.45 12.60
C SER A 335 18.69 -3.40 12.53
N LEU A 336 18.32 -2.12 12.50
CA LEU A 336 19.28 -0.99 12.47
C LEU A 336 19.50 -0.35 13.86
N LEU A 337 18.71 -0.73 14.86
CA LEU A 337 18.82 -0.22 16.21
C LEU A 337 19.69 -1.15 17.08
N PRO A 338 20.43 -0.63 18.07
CA PRO A 338 21.17 -1.48 18.99
C PRO A 338 20.23 -2.41 19.74
N LEU A 339 20.65 -3.66 19.91
CA LEU A 339 19.95 -4.63 20.76
C LEU A 339 19.86 -4.05 22.18
N ARG A 340 18.64 -3.91 22.69
CA ARG A 340 18.40 -3.52 24.09
C ARG A 340 18.44 -4.74 24.98
#